data_e2d2ef36983c22479a9c600f7d491f60
#
_entry.id   e2d2ef36983c22479a9c600f7d491f60
#
_cell.length_a   1.000
_cell.length_b   1.000
_cell.length_c   1.000
_cell.angle_alpha   90.00
_cell.angle_beta   90.00
_cell.angle_gamma   90.00
#
_symmetry.space_group_name_H-M   'P 1'
#
loop_
_entity.id
_entity.type
_entity.pdbx_description
1 polymer ?
#
loop_
_entity_poly.entity_id
_entity_poly.type
_entity_poly.pdbx_seq_one_letter_code
_entity_poly.pdbx_strand_id
1 'polypeptide(L)'
;TDDSVNFDFDRYIFVGFNVLQRVEQLLFSKLQKMGKAKFYWDFDDYYLATKKGHVNPSEAGHYIKQYLPYFTNELDTSDADIYRNFRKAKKITYASATTEDVQARYVGQWLKEGNRIDDGRKTAVVMCDEALLQSVIHSIPEEVNDINVTTGYPLQQTHFASLLEDIAAQHTEDYDNKQLLEWAIAMLKLMAQGHANTNGETTGQDNQLTSEALFRTYTVVNRLLELVNNGDLDVDRHTMMRLYGEIVRTTSIPFHGEPVVGVQFMGVLETRNLDFVHLLVLSCNEGNMP
;
A
#
# COMPACT_ATOMS: atom_id res chain seq x y z
N THR A 1 -25.15 -3.09 -24.52
CA THR A 1 -24.35 -4.32 -24.36
C THR A 1 -23.91 -4.77 -25.72
N ASP A 2 -22.67 -4.54 -26.04
CA ASP A 2 -22.09 -4.98 -27.29
C ASP A 2 -21.89 -6.51 -27.24
N ASP A 3 -22.64 -7.25 -28.05
CA ASP A 3 -22.53 -8.71 -28.12
C ASP A 3 -21.32 -9.17 -28.95
N SER A 4 -20.55 -8.23 -29.51
CA SER A 4 -19.37 -8.50 -30.32
C SER A 4 -18.10 -8.76 -29.48
N VAL A 5 -18.14 -8.57 -28.16
CA VAL A 5 -16.96 -8.81 -27.29
C VAL A 5 -16.70 -10.32 -27.21
N ASN A 6 -15.60 -10.74 -27.82
CA ASN A 6 -15.13 -12.11 -27.74
C ASN A 6 -14.30 -12.30 -26.44
N PHE A 7 -14.56 -13.39 -25.74
CA PHE A 7 -13.79 -13.77 -24.56
C PHE A 7 -12.87 -14.93 -24.91
N ASP A 8 -11.57 -14.65 -24.90
CA ASP A 8 -10.54 -15.55 -25.44
C ASP A 8 -10.24 -16.77 -24.57
N PHE A 9 -10.56 -16.69 -23.26
CA PHE A 9 -10.29 -17.79 -22.33
C PHE A 9 -11.52 -18.70 -22.15
N ASP A 10 -11.25 -19.97 -21.92
CA ASP A 10 -12.29 -20.97 -21.61
C ASP A 10 -12.92 -20.74 -20.25
N ARG A 11 -12.15 -20.21 -19.28
CA ARG A 11 -12.59 -19.95 -17.91
C ARG A 11 -12.00 -18.65 -17.37
N TYR A 12 -12.83 -17.94 -16.60
CA TYR A 12 -12.50 -16.76 -15.83
C TYR A 12 -12.78 -17.06 -14.36
N ILE A 13 -11.77 -16.90 -13.52
CA ILE A 13 -11.85 -17.19 -12.08
C ILE A 13 -11.81 -15.86 -11.33
N PHE A 14 -12.83 -15.60 -10.53
CA PHE A 14 -12.96 -14.40 -9.71
C PHE A 14 -12.80 -14.74 -8.25
N VAL A 15 -11.82 -14.13 -7.57
CA VAL A 15 -11.44 -14.48 -6.20
C VAL A 15 -11.36 -13.22 -5.34
N GLY A 16 -11.90 -13.26 -4.12
CA GLY A 16 -11.67 -12.27 -3.07
C GLY A 16 -12.32 -10.89 -3.30
N PHE A 17 -13.34 -10.79 -4.16
CA PHE A 17 -14.09 -9.54 -4.35
C PHE A 17 -15.00 -9.26 -3.14
N ASN A 18 -15.15 -7.99 -2.80
CA ASN A 18 -16.09 -7.55 -1.76
C ASN A 18 -17.16 -6.62 -2.37
N VAL A 19 -16.76 -5.48 -2.94
CA VAL A 19 -17.67 -4.54 -3.61
C VAL A 19 -17.56 -4.71 -5.11
N LEU A 20 -18.69 -4.89 -5.78
CA LEU A 20 -18.76 -4.99 -7.23
C LEU A 20 -19.47 -3.76 -7.81
N GLN A 21 -18.82 -3.10 -8.74
CA GLN A 21 -19.44 -2.06 -9.53
C GLN A 21 -20.50 -2.66 -10.48
N ARG A 22 -21.41 -1.82 -10.93
CA ARG A 22 -22.49 -2.27 -11.85
C ARG A 22 -21.95 -2.93 -13.12
N VAL A 23 -20.85 -2.39 -13.66
CA VAL A 23 -20.19 -2.93 -14.87
C VAL A 23 -19.62 -4.32 -14.62
N GLU A 24 -18.98 -4.53 -13.46
CA GLU A 24 -18.43 -5.83 -13.06
C GLU A 24 -19.52 -6.86 -12.86
N GLN A 25 -20.64 -6.50 -12.22
CA GLN A 25 -21.80 -7.39 -12.06
C GLN A 25 -22.39 -7.82 -13.41
N LEU A 26 -22.45 -6.91 -14.39
CA LEU A 26 -22.91 -7.23 -15.74
C LEU A 26 -21.95 -8.17 -16.46
N LEU A 27 -20.63 -7.91 -16.34
CA LEU A 27 -19.59 -8.76 -16.90
C LEU A 27 -19.65 -10.18 -16.31
N PHE A 28 -19.70 -10.28 -14.97
CA PHE A 28 -19.79 -11.54 -14.26
C PHE A 28 -21.04 -12.33 -14.67
N SER A 29 -22.17 -11.65 -14.75
CA SER A 29 -23.44 -12.27 -15.20
C SER A 29 -23.37 -12.75 -16.64
N LYS A 30 -22.70 -12.01 -17.54
CA LYS A 30 -22.50 -12.42 -18.93
C LYS A 30 -21.62 -13.67 -19.01
N LEU A 31 -20.47 -13.67 -18.34
CA LEU A 31 -19.56 -14.81 -18.31
C LEU A 31 -20.17 -16.05 -17.63
N GLN A 32 -20.97 -15.86 -16.58
CA GLN A 32 -21.72 -16.94 -15.94
C GLN A 32 -22.75 -17.58 -16.88
N LYS A 33 -23.53 -16.77 -17.62
CA LYS A 33 -24.47 -17.28 -18.62
C LYS A 33 -23.76 -18.04 -19.74
N MET A 34 -22.54 -17.70 -20.08
CA MET A 34 -21.71 -18.41 -21.05
C MET A 34 -21.05 -19.68 -20.46
N GLY A 35 -21.24 -19.98 -19.18
CA GLY A 35 -20.56 -21.09 -18.49
C GLY A 35 -19.06 -20.92 -18.30
N LYS A 36 -18.57 -19.69 -18.46
CA LYS A 36 -17.12 -19.37 -18.41
C LYS A 36 -16.67 -18.79 -17.06
N ALA A 37 -17.57 -18.46 -16.12
CA ALA A 37 -17.22 -17.84 -14.83
C ALA A 37 -17.22 -18.83 -13.68
N LYS A 38 -16.27 -18.69 -12.77
CA LYS A 38 -16.22 -19.33 -11.47
C LYS A 38 -15.89 -18.29 -10.39
N PHE A 39 -16.58 -18.41 -9.22
CA PHE A 39 -16.48 -17.43 -8.14
C PHE A 39 -16.00 -18.10 -6.87
N TYR A 40 -15.02 -17.48 -6.22
CA TYR A 40 -14.48 -17.88 -4.93
C TYR A 40 -14.55 -16.69 -3.99
N TRP A 41 -15.51 -16.75 -3.04
CA TRP A 41 -15.75 -15.70 -2.07
C TRP A 41 -15.08 -16.02 -0.75
N ASP A 42 -14.32 -15.06 -0.22
CA ASP A 42 -13.73 -15.14 1.11
C ASP A 42 -14.58 -14.32 2.08
N PHE A 43 -15.03 -14.97 3.16
CA PHE A 43 -15.82 -14.34 4.21
C PHE A 43 -15.79 -15.18 5.50
N ASP A 44 -16.21 -14.60 6.60
CA ASP A 44 -16.48 -15.33 7.82
C ASP A 44 -17.99 -15.28 8.13
N ASP A 45 -18.54 -16.40 8.54
CA ASP A 45 -19.97 -16.56 8.90
C ASP A 45 -20.43 -15.55 9.95
N TYR A 46 -19.50 -15.09 10.79
CA TYR A 46 -19.80 -14.07 11.79
C TYR A 46 -20.37 -12.78 11.19
N TYR A 47 -19.83 -12.35 10.05
CA TYR A 47 -20.25 -11.12 9.36
C TYR A 47 -21.52 -11.32 8.51
N LEU A 48 -21.84 -12.55 8.13
CA LEU A 48 -23.03 -12.85 7.34
C LEU A 48 -24.25 -13.16 8.21
N ALA A 49 -24.06 -13.52 9.49
CA ALA A 49 -25.11 -13.96 10.38
C ALA A 49 -26.07 -12.81 10.75
N THR A 50 -27.31 -12.90 10.31
CA THR A 50 -28.43 -12.12 10.82
C THR A 50 -29.06 -12.85 12.01
N LYS A 51 -28.71 -12.53 13.24
CA LYS A 51 -29.51 -12.98 14.39
C LYS A 51 -30.76 -12.12 14.48
N LYS A 52 -31.94 -12.75 14.50
CA LYS A 52 -33.18 -12.07 14.86
C LYS A 52 -33.02 -11.38 16.19
N GLY A 53 -33.10 -10.04 16.21
CA GLY A 53 -33.02 -9.22 17.41
C GLY A 53 -31.66 -8.58 17.74
N HIS A 54 -30.58 -8.93 17.05
CA HIS A 54 -29.32 -8.19 17.10
C HIS A 54 -28.99 -7.71 15.69
N VAL A 55 -29.14 -6.43 15.45
CA VAL A 55 -28.51 -5.76 14.32
C VAL A 55 -27.02 -5.77 14.68
N ASN A 56 -26.29 -6.75 14.16
CA ASN A 56 -24.85 -6.64 14.11
C ASN A 56 -24.54 -5.73 12.92
N PRO A 57 -24.19 -4.48 13.13
CA PRO A 57 -24.03 -3.50 12.05
C PRO A 57 -22.69 -3.67 11.33
N SER A 58 -22.13 -4.87 11.32
CA SER A 58 -20.89 -5.10 10.57
C SER A 58 -21.19 -4.98 9.09
N GLU A 59 -20.77 -3.88 8.49
CA GLU A 59 -20.86 -3.63 7.06
C GLU A 59 -20.00 -4.59 6.25
N ALA A 60 -19.02 -5.25 6.89
CA ALA A 60 -18.06 -6.13 6.23
C ALA A 60 -18.70 -7.25 5.40
N GLY A 61 -19.81 -7.82 5.84
CA GLY A 61 -20.54 -8.86 5.09
C GLY A 61 -21.66 -8.33 4.18
N HIS A 62 -21.91 -7.03 4.14
CA HIS A 62 -23.10 -6.46 3.48
C HIS A 62 -23.15 -6.80 1.99
N TYR A 63 -22.08 -6.54 1.27
CA TYR A 63 -22.02 -6.74 -0.18
C TYR A 63 -21.96 -8.22 -0.56
N ILE A 64 -21.10 -8.98 0.10
CA ILE A 64 -20.97 -10.43 -0.14
C ILE A 64 -22.31 -11.13 0.03
N LYS A 65 -23.06 -10.79 1.08
CA LYS A 65 -24.40 -11.33 1.32
C LYS A 65 -25.37 -11.07 0.17
N GLN A 66 -25.25 -9.92 -0.52
CA GLN A 66 -26.06 -9.58 -1.67
C GLN A 66 -25.67 -10.38 -2.92
N TYR A 67 -24.39 -10.71 -3.09
CA TYR A 67 -23.88 -11.35 -4.30
C TYR A 67 -23.94 -12.87 -4.29
N LEU A 68 -23.77 -13.51 -3.12
CA LEU A 68 -23.80 -14.97 -2.99
C LEU A 68 -24.99 -15.66 -3.64
N PRO A 69 -26.24 -15.13 -3.61
CA PRO A 69 -27.37 -15.74 -4.29
C PRO A 69 -27.27 -15.73 -5.83
N TYR A 70 -26.51 -14.79 -6.39
CA TYR A 70 -26.37 -14.63 -7.83
C TYR A 70 -25.08 -15.25 -8.36
N PHE A 71 -23.99 -15.14 -7.62
CA PHE A 71 -22.68 -15.63 -7.98
C PHE A 71 -22.26 -16.69 -6.96
N THR A 72 -22.65 -17.93 -7.24
CA THR A 72 -22.47 -19.05 -6.32
C THR A 72 -21.00 -19.27 -5.98
N ASN A 73 -20.68 -19.42 -4.69
CA ASN A 73 -19.35 -19.73 -4.24
C ASN A 73 -18.97 -21.17 -4.60
N GLU A 74 -17.85 -21.32 -5.31
CA GLU A 74 -17.31 -22.63 -5.73
C GLU A 74 -16.34 -23.21 -4.68
N LEU A 75 -16.06 -22.47 -3.60
CA LEU A 75 -15.17 -22.96 -2.55
C LEU A 75 -15.82 -24.16 -1.87
N ASP A 76 -15.02 -25.20 -1.63
CA ASP A 76 -15.51 -26.40 -0.97
C ASP A 76 -15.95 -26.09 0.47
N THR A 77 -17.23 -26.32 0.73
CA THR A 77 -17.87 -26.10 2.02
C THR A 77 -17.83 -27.31 2.93
N SER A 78 -17.22 -28.42 2.51
CA SER A 78 -17.06 -29.62 3.34
C SER A 78 -16.18 -29.34 4.57
N ASP A 79 -15.23 -28.40 4.47
CA ASP A 79 -14.50 -27.85 5.61
C ASP A 79 -15.20 -26.57 6.11
N ALA A 80 -16.20 -26.77 6.99
CA ALA A 80 -16.95 -25.64 7.58
C ALA A 80 -16.07 -24.68 8.41
N ASP A 81 -14.85 -25.07 8.76
CA ASP A 81 -13.93 -24.27 9.60
C ASP A 81 -13.30 -23.12 8.81
N ILE A 82 -13.22 -23.18 7.48
CA ILE A 82 -12.67 -22.09 6.67
C ILE A 82 -13.49 -20.79 6.80
N TYR A 83 -14.80 -20.89 7.08
CA TYR A 83 -15.68 -19.75 7.26
C TYR A 83 -15.89 -19.33 8.71
N ARG A 84 -15.14 -19.91 9.68
CA ARG A 84 -15.33 -19.68 11.12
C ARG A 84 -14.05 -19.27 11.83
N ASN A 85 -13.10 -18.69 11.13
CA ASN A 85 -11.80 -18.30 11.67
C ASN A 85 -11.93 -17.20 12.72
N PHE A 86 -12.90 -16.28 12.57
CA PHE A 86 -13.12 -15.21 13.53
C PHE A 86 -13.43 -15.73 14.94
N ARG A 87 -14.13 -16.84 15.07
CA ARG A 87 -14.53 -17.42 16.36
C ARG A 87 -13.49 -18.34 16.99
N LYS A 88 -12.41 -18.68 16.27
CA LYS A 88 -11.32 -19.47 16.82
C LYS A 88 -10.64 -18.72 17.96
N ALA A 89 -10.19 -19.44 18.98
CA ALA A 89 -9.48 -18.83 20.11
C ALA A 89 -8.21 -18.13 19.62
N LYS A 90 -8.01 -16.87 20.04
CA LYS A 90 -6.84 -16.05 19.72
C LYS A 90 -6.21 -15.57 21.02
N LYS A 91 -4.89 -15.51 21.07
CA LYS A 91 -4.17 -14.85 22.16
C LYS A 91 -4.03 -13.37 21.79
N ILE A 92 -4.82 -12.50 22.41
CA ILE A 92 -4.80 -11.06 22.18
C ILE A 92 -4.12 -10.40 23.38
N THR A 93 -3.14 -9.55 23.11
CA THR A 93 -2.44 -8.74 24.11
C THR A 93 -2.58 -7.28 23.73
N TYR A 94 -2.97 -6.45 24.67
CA TYR A 94 -3.02 -4.99 24.51
C TYR A 94 -1.82 -4.39 25.22
N ALA A 95 -1.08 -3.55 24.51
CA ALA A 95 0.05 -2.80 25.04
C ALA A 95 -0.20 -1.30 24.83
N SER A 96 0.10 -0.49 25.83
CA SER A 96 0.03 0.96 25.74
C SER A 96 1.43 1.54 25.71
N ALA A 97 1.68 2.44 24.78
CA ALA A 97 2.93 3.17 24.65
C ALA A 97 2.67 4.68 24.72
N THR A 98 3.58 5.42 25.34
CA THR A 98 3.41 6.87 25.55
C THR A 98 3.73 7.69 24.31
N THR A 99 4.52 7.15 23.39
CA THR A 99 4.92 7.83 22.15
C THR A 99 5.01 6.83 20.99
N GLU A 100 4.99 7.35 19.79
CA GLU A 100 5.17 6.57 18.55
C GLU A 100 6.56 5.90 18.49
N ASP A 101 7.61 6.59 18.94
CA ASP A 101 8.95 6.03 19.00
C ASP A 101 9.05 4.80 19.93
N VAL A 102 8.35 4.82 21.05
CA VAL A 102 8.25 3.66 21.95
C VAL A 102 7.51 2.51 21.29
N GLN A 103 6.45 2.79 20.51
CA GLN A 103 5.75 1.75 19.73
C GLN A 103 6.67 1.13 18.70
N ALA A 104 7.43 1.95 17.95
CA ALA A 104 8.36 1.46 16.94
C ALA A 104 9.45 0.56 17.56
N ARG A 105 10.06 0.98 18.67
CA ARG A 105 11.06 0.18 19.40
C ARG A 105 10.51 -1.14 19.92
N TYR A 106 9.25 -1.18 20.32
CA TYR A 106 8.58 -2.40 20.77
C TYR A 106 8.52 -3.45 19.65
N VAL A 107 8.44 -3.04 18.37
CA VAL A 107 8.47 -3.96 17.23
C VAL A 107 9.71 -4.85 17.27
N GLY A 108 10.89 -4.27 17.50
CA GLY A 108 12.14 -5.02 17.58
C GLY A 108 12.14 -6.06 18.70
N GLN A 109 11.65 -5.69 19.88
CA GLN A 109 11.51 -6.62 20.99
C GLN A 109 10.49 -7.71 20.67
N TRP A 110 9.31 -7.34 20.14
CA TRP A 110 8.25 -8.27 19.81
C TRP A 110 8.67 -9.28 18.74
N LEU A 111 9.45 -8.87 17.72
CA LEU A 111 9.97 -9.77 16.68
C LEU A 111 10.94 -10.82 17.26
N LYS A 112 11.78 -10.48 18.24
CA LYS A 112 12.74 -11.39 18.89
C LYS A 112 12.06 -12.46 19.77
N GLU A 113 10.79 -12.28 20.13
CA GLU A 113 10.05 -13.24 20.95
C GLU A 113 9.40 -14.32 20.10
N GLY A 114 9.49 -15.57 20.57
CA GLY A 114 8.94 -16.74 19.85
C GLY A 114 9.61 -16.93 18.49
N ASN A 115 8.96 -17.59 17.57
CA ASN A 115 9.48 -17.89 16.24
C ASN A 115 9.06 -16.83 15.19
N ARG A 116 8.83 -15.58 15.59
CA ARG A 116 8.23 -14.57 14.71
C ARG A 116 9.13 -14.17 13.54
N ILE A 117 10.45 -14.20 13.74
CA ILE A 117 11.43 -13.98 12.69
C ILE A 117 11.47 -15.18 11.74
N ASP A 118 11.58 -16.39 12.28
CA ASP A 118 11.67 -17.62 11.49
C ASP A 118 10.37 -17.91 10.71
N ASP A 119 9.22 -17.57 11.29
CA ASP A 119 7.91 -17.64 10.65
C ASP A 119 7.64 -16.46 9.69
N GLY A 120 8.64 -15.70 9.29
CA GLY A 120 8.63 -14.44 8.55
C GLY A 120 7.35 -14.14 7.77
N ARG A 121 7.03 -14.96 6.76
CA ARG A 121 5.83 -14.82 5.92
C ARG A 121 4.50 -14.87 6.70
N LYS A 122 4.46 -15.52 7.87
CA LYS A 122 3.29 -15.64 8.73
C LYS A 122 3.25 -14.58 9.82
N THR A 123 4.23 -13.68 9.83
CA THR A 123 4.39 -12.60 10.79
C THR A 123 4.14 -11.27 10.10
N ALA A 124 3.21 -10.47 10.63
CA ALA A 124 2.92 -9.15 10.10
C ALA A 124 2.96 -8.07 11.19
N VAL A 125 3.50 -6.92 10.82
CA VAL A 125 3.42 -5.65 11.54
C VAL A 125 2.54 -4.72 10.72
N VAL A 126 1.37 -4.39 11.24
CA VAL A 126 0.38 -3.54 10.58
C VAL A 126 0.40 -2.17 11.23
N MET A 127 0.55 -1.14 10.43
CA MET A 127 0.57 0.25 10.88
C MET A 127 -0.75 0.91 10.52
N CYS A 128 -1.53 1.32 11.54
CA CYS A 128 -2.73 2.15 11.34
C CYS A 128 -2.36 3.59 10.99
N ASP A 129 -1.16 4.03 11.36
CA ASP A 129 -0.53 5.26 10.90
C ASP A 129 0.76 4.90 10.15
N GLU A 130 0.75 5.09 8.84
CA GLU A 130 1.88 4.76 7.96
C GLU A 130 3.09 5.69 8.15
N ALA A 131 2.92 6.84 8.82
CA ALA A 131 4.02 7.73 9.17
C ALA A 131 5.05 7.06 10.09
N LEU A 132 4.64 6.00 10.82
CA LEU A 132 5.53 5.20 11.66
C LEU A 132 6.54 4.35 10.88
N LEU A 133 6.35 4.14 9.59
CA LEU A 133 7.15 3.19 8.80
C LEU A 133 8.65 3.40 9.00
N GLN A 134 9.13 4.64 8.94
CA GLN A 134 10.56 4.92 9.07
C GLN A 134 11.11 4.53 10.45
N SER A 135 10.42 4.91 11.53
CA SER A 135 10.82 4.55 12.89
C SER A 135 10.78 3.04 13.11
N VAL A 136 9.80 2.37 12.50
CA VAL A 136 9.66 0.91 12.55
C VAL A 136 10.82 0.23 11.82
N ILE A 137 11.16 0.65 10.60
CA ILE A 137 12.28 0.09 9.82
C ILE A 137 13.60 0.19 10.61
N HIS A 138 13.87 1.34 11.23
CA HIS A 138 15.07 1.53 12.06
C HIS A 138 15.07 0.71 13.36
N SER A 139 13.93 0.16 13.75
CA SER A 139 13.80 -0.68 14.95
C SER A 139 13.82 -2.17 14.64
N ILE A 140 13.93 -2.56 13.37
CA ILE A 140 14.01 -3.96 12.95
C ILE A 140 15.34 -4.55 13.42
N PRO A 141 15.32 -5.71 14.09
CA PRO A 141 16.55 -6.39 14.51
C PRO A 141 17.41 -6.84 13.34
N GLU A 142 18.73 -6.85 13.50
CA GLU A 142 19.68 -7.34 12.50
C GLU A 142 19.48 -8.82 12.11
N GLU A 143 18.86 -9.59 13.00
CA GLU A 143 18.53 -11.00 12.78
C GLU A 143 17.41 -11.20 11.73
N VAL A 144 16.68 -10.15 11.37
CA VAL A 144 15.66 -10.19 10.32
C VAL A 144 16.34 -9.95 8.97
N ASN A 145 16.55 -11.01 8.22
CA ASN A 145 17.25 -10.94 6.93
C ASN A 145 16.34 -10.43 5.79
N ASP A 146 15.06 -10.83 5.84
CA ASP A 146 14.11 -10.53 4.77
C ASP A 146 12.89 -9.81 5.32
N ILE A 147 12.53 -8.71 4.69
CA ILE A 147 11.32 -7.94 4.96
C ILE A 147 10.56 -7.68 3.67
N ASN A 148 9.24 -7.67 3.76
CA ASN A 148 8.37 -7.18 2.70
C ASN A 148 7.61 -5.95 3.21
N VAL A 149 7.79 -4.82 2.56
CA VAL A 149 7.11 -3.56 2.89
C VAL A 149 6.13 -3.25 1.77
N THR A 150 4.83 -3.26 2.07
CA THR A 150 3.78 -2.97 1.09
C THR A 150 3.27 -1.52 1.17
N THR A 151 3.47 -0.85 2.30
CA THR A 151 3.24 0.60 2.40
C THR A 151 4.28 1.35 1.59
N GLY A 152 3.85 2.35 0.82
CA GLY A 152 4.79 3.18 0.09
C GLY A 152 5.61 4.07 1.02
N TYR A 153 6.90 4.23 0.73
CA TYR A 153 7.74 5.19 1.44
C TYR A 153 7.34 6.62 1.02
N PRO A 154 7.01 7.54 1.95
CA PRO A 154 6.62 8.89 1.57
C PRO A 154 7.75 9.62 0.84
N LEU A 155 7.49 10.13 -0.36
CA LEU A 155 8.48 10.88 -1.14
C LEU A 155 9.00 12.10 -0.36
N GLN A 156 8.15 12.73 0.44
CA GLN A 156 8.49 13.87 1.30
C GLN A 156 9.63 13.57 2.29
N GLN A 157 9.82 12.32 2.68
CA GLN A 157 10.88 11.91 3.63
C GLN A 157 12.23 11.63 2.94
N THR A 158 12.30 11.79 1.63
CA THR A 158 13.55 11.62 0.88
C THR A 158 14.31 12.94 0.75
N HIS A 159 15.63 12.84 0.63
CA HIS A 159 16.49 14.02 0.38
C HIS A 159 16.19 14.73 -0.94
N PHE A 160 15.49 14.08 -1.86
CA PHE A 160 15.16 14.65 -3.17
C PHE A 160 13.88 15.49 -3.13
N ALA A 161 13.07 15.34 -2.08
CA ALA A 161 11.80 16.07 -1.94
C ALA A 161 12.01 17.59 -1.82
N SER A 162 13.04 18.03 -1.10
CA SER A 162 13.37 19.46 -0.92
C SER A 162 14.15 20.06 -2.06
N LEU A 163 14.64 19.25 -3.02
CA LEU A 163 15.56 19.74 -4.08
C LEU A 163 15.06 20.98 -4.80
N LEU A 164 13.80 21.01 -5.20
CA LEU A 164 13.23 22.14 -5.92
C LEU A 164 13.12 23.40 -5.03
N GLU A 165 12.78 23.20 -3.76
CA GLU A 165 12.71 24.28 -2.77
C GLU A 165 14.10 24.84 -2.49
N ASP A 166 15.12 24.00 -2.37
CA ASP A 166 16.51 24.40 -2.15
C ASP A 166 17.06 25.18 -3.35
N ILE A 167 16.77 24.74 -4.58
CA ILE A 167 17.14 25.46 -5.80
C ILE A 167 16.42 26.80 -5.86
N ALA A 168 15.13 26.85 -5.58
CA ALA A 168 14.34 28.06 -5.61
C ALA A 168 14.82 29.09 -4.55
N ALA A 169 15.25 28.63 -3.37
CA ALA A 169 15.76 29.47 -2.31
C ALA A 169 17.12 30.12 -2.66
N GLN A 170 17.96 29.42 -3.43
CA GLN A 170 19.28 29.92 -3.84
C GLN A 170 19.22 30.88 -5.04
N HIS A 171 18.17 30.80 -5.87
CA HIS A 171 18.03 31.53 -7.15
C HIS A 171 16.72 32.32 -7.18
N THR A 172 16.57 33.29 -6.26
CA THR A 172 15.28 33.93 -5.97
C THR A 172 14.83 34.98 -7.03
N GLU A 173 15.72 35.59 -7.81
CA GLU A 173 15.36 36.76 -8.63
C GLU A 173 15.58 36.59 -10.14
N ASP A 174 16.41 35.66 -10.59
CA ASP A 174 16.90 35.63 -11.97
C ASP A 174 16.21 34.62 -12.90
N TYR A 175 15.43 33.66 -12.36
CA TYR A 175 14.87 32.58 -13.15
C TYR A 175 13.35 32.52 -13.07
N ASP A 176 12.71 32.22 -14.19
CA ASP A 176 11.28 31.90 -14.23
C ASP A 176 11.00 30.47 -13.76
N ASN A 177 9.73 30.10 -13.61
CA ASN A 177 9.33 28.74 -13.15
C ASN A 177 9.83 27.64 -14.09
N LYS A 178 9.84 27.90 -15.41
CA LYS A 178 10.32 26.94 -16.41
C LYS A 178 11.81 26.67 -16.23
N GLN A 179 12.61 27.71 -16.11
CA GLN A 179 14.07 27.59 -15.92
C GLN A 179 14.41 26.85 -14.63
N LEU A 180 13.68 27.09 -13.53
CA LEU A 180 13.87 26.36 -12.28
C LEU A 180 13.57 24.86 -12.42
N LEU A 181 12.47 24.51 -13.09
CA LEU A 181 12.11 23.12 -13.32
C LEU A 181 13.10 22.42 -14.25
N GLU A 182 13.57 23.08 -15.31
CA GLU A 182 14.62 22.56 -16.20
C GLU A 182 15.92 22.29 -15.44
N TRP A 183 16.29 23.19 -14.54
CA TRP A 183 17.47 23.05 -13.70
C TRP A 183 17.35 21.90 -12.71
N ALA A 184 16.20 21.77 -12.06
CA ALA A 184 15.91 20.65 -11.17
C ALA A 184 16.00 19.30 -11.90
N ILE A 185 15.48 19.22 -13.12
CA ILE A 185 15.60 18.03 -13.97
C ILE A 185 17.05 17.71 -14.32
N ALA A 186 17.86 18.73 -14.66
CA ALA A 186 19.27 18.53 -14.94
C ALA A 186 20.03 17.99 -13.71
N MET A 187 19.77 18.55 -12.52
CA MET A 187 20.36 18.08 -11.27
C MET A 187 19.96 16.62 -10.94
N LEU A 188 18.68 16.29 -11.07
CA LEU A 188 18.20 14.91 -10.83
C LEU A 188 18.86 13.90 -11.79
N LYS A 189 19.06 14.27 -13.05
CA LYS A 189 19.79 13.43 -14.04
C LYS A 189 21.26 13.24 -13.65
N LEU A 190 21.94 14.29 -13.18
CA LEU A 190 23.32 14.18 -12.70
C LEU A 190 23.41 13.28 -11.46
N MET A 191 22.49 13.43 -10.51
CA MET A 191 22.41 12.57 -9.31
C MET A 191 22.17 11.10 -9.70
N ALA A 192 21.29 10.84 -10.65
CA ALA A 192 21.03 9.49 -11.14
C ALA A 192 22.27 8.86 -11.82
N GLN A 193 23.02 9.65 -12.60
CA GLN A 193 24.28 9.16 -13.20
C GLN A 193 25.35 8.89 -12.15
N GLY A 194 25.48 9.77 -11.15
CA GLY A 194 26.39 9.57 -10.01
C GLY A 194 26.05 8.31 -9.24
N HIS A 195 24.77 8.10 -8.96
CA HIS A 195 24.27 6.92 -8.25
C HIS A 195 24.51 5.61 -9.03
N ALA A 196 24.31 5.62 -10.35
CA ALA A 196 24.59 4.46 -11.20
C ALA A 196 26.07 4.05 -11.21
N ASN A 197 27.00 5.01 -11.06
CA ASN A 197 28.44 4.76 -11.04
C ASN A 197 28.96 4.23 -9.69
N THR A 198 28.21 4.44 -8.60
CA THR A 198 28.58 4.02 -7.24
C THR A 198 27.98 2.67 -6.82
N ASN A 199 27.14 2.06 -7.64
CA ASN A 199 26.41 0.80 -7.37
C ASN A 199 27.30 -0.44 -7.15
N GLY A 200 28.62 -0.31 -7.00
CA GLY A 200 29.54 -1.40 -6.66
C GLY A 200 29.76 -1.64 -5.17
N GLU A 201 29.35 -0.70 -4.28
CA GLU A 201 29.79 -0.70 -2.89
C GLU A 201 28.69 -0.74 -1.83
N THR A 202 27.40 -0.59 -2.18
CA THR A 202 26.28 -0.57 -1.22
C THR A 202 25.25 -1.66 -1.48
N THR A 203 24.79 -2.28 -0.41
CA THR A 203 23.84 -3.41 -0.41
C THR A 203 22.43 -3.02 -0.92
N GLY A 204 21.85 -3.92 -1.69
CA GLY A 204 20.66 -3.87 -2.55
C GLY A 204 19.45 -2.95 -2.23
N GLN A 205 18.98 -2.80 -0.98
CA GLN A 205 17.71 -2.11 -0.69
C GLN A 205 17.81 -0.58 -0.66
N ASP A 206 18.89 -0.02 -0.11
CA ASP A 206 19.10 1.45 -0.07
C ASP A 206 19.29 2.03 -1.46
N ASN A 207 19.93 1.28 -2.35
CA ASN A 207 20.11 1.66 -3.75
C ASN A 207 18.80 1.67 -4.53
N GLN A 208 17.90 0.73 -4.25
CA GLN A 208 16.61 0.65 -4.92
C GLN A 208 15.68 1.79 -4.49
N LEU A 209 15.60 2.07 -3.19
CA LEU A 209 14.81 3.19 -2.66
C LEU A 209 15.30 4.53 -3.22
N THR A 210 16.63 4.75 -3.24
CA THR A 210 17.24 5.96 -3.79
C THR A 210 16.94 6.13 -5.27
N SER A 211 17.07 5.07 -6.07
CA SER A 211 16.77 5.09 -7.51
C SER A 211 15.30 5.40 -7.78
N GLU A 212 14.39 4.77 -7.02
CA GLU A 212 12.94 5.00 -7.17
C GLU A 212 12.56 6.42 -6.69
N ALA A 213 13.17 6.92 -5.61
CA ALA A 213 12.97 8.29 -5.13
C ALA A 213 13.39 9.32 -6.18
N LEU A 214 14.55 9.14 -6.79
CA LEU A 214 15.03 9.98 -7.90
C LEU A 214 14.05 9.94 -9.08
N PHE A 215 13.61 8.75 -9.47
CA PHE A 215 12.66 8.59 -10.57
C PHE A 215 11.31 9.24 -10.29
N ARG A 216 10.78 9.10 -9.08
CA ARG A 216 9.50 9.72 -8.66
C ARG A 216 9.62 11.24 -8.62
N THR A 217 10.70 11.77 -8.03
CA THR A 217 10.94 13.22 -8.00
C THR A 217 11.07 13.77 -9.42
N TYR A 218 11.85 13.09 -10.28
CA TYR A 218 11.95 13.45 -11.71
C TYR A 218 10.57 13.47 -12.38
N THR A 219 9.74 12.47 -12.15
CA THR A 219 8.41 12.38 -12.76
C THR A 219 7.51 13.54 -12.34
N VAL A 220 7.53 13.92 -11.06
CA VAL A 220 6.76 15.06 -10.54
C VAL A 220 7.24 16.36 -11.16
N VAL A 221 8.56 16.63 -11.16
CA VAL A 221 9.12 17.86 -11.71
C VAL A 221 8.90 17.94 -13.22
N ASN A 222 9.09 16.85 -13.95
CA ASN A 222 8.85 16.78 -15.39
C ASN A 222 7.38 17.05 -15.75
N ARG A 223 6.45 16.52 -14.95
CA ARG A 223 5.02 16.77 -15.14
C ARG A 223 4.67 18.27 -14.96
N LEU A 224 5.24 18.90 -13.95
CA LEU A 224 5.07 20.35 -13.77
C LEU A 224 5.66 21.15 -14.94
N LEU A 225 6.85 20.75 -15.43
CA LEU A 225 7.47 21.38 -16.60
C LEU A 225 6.62 21.23 -17.87
N GLU A 226 6.03 20.08 -18.11
CA GLU A 226 5.10 19.85 -19.23
C GLU A 226 3.90 20.80 -19.15
N LEU A 227 3.27 20.94 -17.97
CA LEU A 227 2.15 21.84 -17.78
C LEU A 227 2.51 23.31 -18.02
N VAL A 228 3.69 23.74 -17.55
CA VAL A 228 4.19 25.09 -17.81
C VAL A 228 4.47 25.30 -19.30
N ASN A 229 5.13 24.35 -19.97
CA ASN A 229 5.46 24.43 -21.38
C ASN A 229 4.23 24.48 -22.29
N ASN A 230 3.16 23.76 -21.92
CA ASN A 230 1.90 23.73 -22.66
C ASN A 230 1.02 24.98 -22.40
N GLY A 231 1.39 25.82 -21.41
CA GLY A 231 0.57 26.94 -20.97
C GLY A 231 -0.63 26.55 -20.11
N ASP A 232 -0.69 25.30 -19.67
CA ASP A 232 -1.76 24.77 -18.80
C ASP A 232 -1.56 25.19 -17.32
N LEU A 233 -0.35 25.62 -16.96
CA LEU A 233 0.01 26.06 -15.63
C LEU A 233 0.78 27.40 -15.72
N ASP A 234 0.05 28.52 -15.56
CA ASP A 234 0.60 29.87 -15.47
C ASP A 234 0.34 30.42 -14.06
N VAL A 235 1.31 30.27 -13.18
CA VAL A 235 1.21 30.65 -11.76
C VAL A 235 2.51 31.31 -11.31
N ASP A 236 2.43 32.11 -10.24
CA ASP A 236 3.61 32.64 -9.58
C ASP A 236 4.46 31.52 -8.91
N ARG A 237 5.70 31.89 -8.57
CA ARG A 237 6.65 30.95 -7.93
C ARG A 237 6.13 30.37 -6.62
N HIS A 238 5.53 31.19 -5.77
CA HIS A 238 5.01 30.73 -4.47
C HIS A 238 3.94 29.67 -4.66
N THR A 239 3.01 29.87 -5.59
CA THR A 239 1.96 28.91 -5.93
C THR A 239 2.56 27.64 -6.53
N MET A 240 3.59 27.75 -7.40
CA MET A 240 4.30 26.60 -7.95
C MET A 240 4.94 25.76 -6.86
N MET A 241 5.65 26.37 -5.90
CA MET A 241 6.28 25.64 -4.80
C MET A 241 5.24 24.96 -3.90
N ARG A 242 4.12 25.62 -3.65
CA ARG A 242 3.03 25.01 -2.87
C ARG A 242 2.41 23.81 -3.57
N LEU A 243 2.20 23.88 -4.89
CA LEU A 243 1.71 22.75 -5.69
C LEU A 243 2.72 21.59 -5.66
N TYR A 244 4.00 21.87 -5.83
CA TYR A 244 5.06 20.87 -5.72
C TYR A 244 5.03 20.18 -4.36
N GLY A 245 5.01 20.95 -3.27
CA GLY A 245 4.96 20.42 -1.90
C GLY A 245 3.74 19.53 -1.66
N GLU A 246 2.54 19.92 -2.16
CA GLU A 246 1.33 19.09 -2.06
C GLU A 246 1.46 17.77 -2.85
N ILE A 247 2.03 17.80 -4.05
CA ILE A 247 2.24 16.60 -4.85
C ILE A 247 3.25 15.68 -4.16
N VAL A 248 4.37 16.21 -3.68
CA VAL A 248 5.40 15.44 -2.96
C VAL A 248 4.82 14.81 -1.69
N ARG A 249 4.01 15.54 -0.94
CA ARG A 249 3.36 15.06 0.29
C ARG A 249 2.41 13.88 0.04
N THR A 250 1.72 13.88 -1.09
CA THR A 250 0.76 12.83 -1.46
C THR A 250 1.38 11.69 -2.28
N THR A 251 2.64 11.85 -2.69
CA THR A 251 3.33 10.83 -3.49
C THR A 251 4.07 9.86 -2.58
N SER A 252 3.87 8.57 -2.82
CA SER A 252 4.62 7.49 -2.17
C SER A 252 5.47 6.72 -3.18
N ILE A 253 6.59 6.20 -2.69
CA ILE A 253 7.51 5.34 -3.42
C ILE A 253 7.12 3.90 -3.10
N PRO A 254 6.68 3.09 -4.08
CA PRO A 254 6.38 1.70 -3.81
C PRO A 254 7.67 0.92 -3.53
N PHE A 255 7.66 0.11 -2.50
CA PHE A 255 8.69 -0.90 -2.31
C PHE A 255 8.42 -2.08 -3.25
N HIS A 256 9.41 -2.43 -4.06
CA HIS A 256 9.36 -3.62 -4.90
C HIS A 256 9.93 -4.81 -4.08
N GLY A 257 9.22 -5.22 -3.03
CA GLY A 257 9.53 -6.43 -2.29
C GLY A 257 8.85 -7.65 -2.93
N GLU A 258 9.44 -8.82 -2.81
CA GLU A 258 8.73 -10.05 -3.15
C GLU A 258 7.65 -10.31 -2.09
N PRO A 259 6.35 -10.32 -2.45
CA PRO A 259 5.25 -10.33 -1.48
C PRO A 259 5.14 -11.60 -0.65
N VAL A 260 6.05 -12.55 -0.81
CA VAL A 260 6.01 -13.88 -0.18
C VAL A 260 7.19 -14.12 0.76
N VAL A 261 8.14 -13.18 0.87
CA VAL A 261 9.40 -13.39 1.61
C VAL A 261 9.45 -12.51 2.86
N GLY A 262 9.94 -13.07 3.96
CA GLY A 262 10.24 -12.33 5.19
C GLY A 262 9.05 -11.83 6.00
N VAL A 263 9.34 -11.01 7.00
CA VAL A 263 8.35 -10.36 7.85
C VAL A 263 7.60 -9.29 7.07
N GLN A 264 6.27 -9.29 7.19
CA GLN A 264 5.40 -8.39 6.43
C GLN A 264 5.16 -7.08 7.21
N PHE A 265 5.47 -5.94 6.59
CA PHE A 265 5.17 -4.60 7.10
C PHE A 265 4.16 -3.94 6.16
N MET A 266 2.99 -3.57 6.68
CA MET A 266 1.88 -3.13 5.83
C MET A 266 0.96 -2.15 6.53
N GLY A 267 0.20 -1.39 5.74
CA GLY A 267 -0.94 -0.63 6.22
C GLY A 267 -2.17 -1.50 6.47
N VAL A 268 -3.22 -0.92 7.01
CA VAL A 268 -4.47 -1.65 7.32
C VAL A 268 -5.15 -2.15 6.04
N LEU A 269 -5.10 -1.37 4.97
CA LEU A 269 -5.81 -1.72 3.73
C LEU A 269 -5.17 -2.90 2.99
N GLU A 270 -3.87 -3.10 3.13
CA GLU A 270 -3.08 -4.15 2.50
C GLU A 270 -3.29 -5.51 3.17
N THR A 271 -3.89 -5.54 4.36
CA THR A 271 -4.20 -6.79 5.09
C THR A 271 -5.35 -7.59 4.49
N ARG A 272 -6.05 -7.07 3.49
CA ARG A 272 -7.21 -7.72 2.90
C ARG A 272 -6.89 -9.12 2.38
N ASN A 273 -7.73 -10.09 2.76
CA ASN A 273 -7.60 -11.50 2.36
C ASN A 273 -6.26 -12.14 2.75
N LEU A 274 -5.59 -11.61 3.78
CA LEU A 274 -4.35 -12.16 4.32
C LEU A 274 -4.56 -12.63 5.75
N ASP A 275 -4.05 -13.82 6.04
CA ASP A 275 -4.06 -14.42 7.38
C ASP A 275 -2.64 -14.54 7.92
N PHE A 276 -2.46 -14.16 9.17
CA PHE A 276 -1.17 -14.21 9.86
C PHE A 276 -1.27 -15.03 11.15
N VAL A 277 -0.21 -15.74 11.48
CA VAL A 277 -0.09 -16.44 12.77
C VAL A 277 0.31 -15.47 13.87
N HIS A 278 1.20 -14.53 13.53
CA HIS A 278 1.69 -13.49 14.42
C HIS A 278 1.35 -12.13 13.83
N LEU A 279 0.55 -11.36 14.54
CA LEU A 279 0.11 -10.03 14.11
C LEU A 279 0.37 -9.01 15.21
N LEU A 280 1.10 -7.95 14.87
CA LEU A 280 1.25 -6.75 15.68
C LEU A 280 0.58 -5.59 14.98
N VAL A 281 -0.34 -4.90 15.64
CA VAL A 281 -1.00 -3.72 15.11
C VAL A 281 -0.53 -2.50 15.89
N LEU A 282 0.01 -1.51 15.21
CA LEU A 282 0.53 -0.27 15.77
C LEU A 282 -0.45 0.88 15.55
N SER A 283 -0.44 1.86 16.44
CA SER A 283 -1.29 3.06 16.38
C SER A 283 -2.78 2.75 16.22
N CYS A 284 -3.23 1.68 16.89
CA CYS A 284 -4.65 1.28 16.94
C CYS A 284 -5.43 2.23 17.87
N ASN A 285 -5.40 3.53 17.55
CA ASN A 285 -6.05 4.59 18.31
C ASN A 285 -7.35 5.03 17.62
N GLU A 286 -8.21 5.71 18.38
CA GLU A 286 -9.38 6.39 17.83
C GLU A 286 -8.95 7.37 16.72
N GLY A 287 -9.61 7.31 15.58
CA GLY A 287 -9.28 8.11 14.39
C GLY A 287 -8.33 7.44 13.39
N ASN A 288 -7.51 6.48 13.80
CA ASN A 288 -6.62 5.72 12.92
C ASN A 288 -7.22 4.36 12.52
N MET A 289 -8.01 3.77 13.41
CA MET A 289 -8.84 2.59 13.10
C MET A 289 -10.30 3.02 12.96
N PRO A 290 -10.99 2.51 11.93
CA PRO A 290 -12.41 2.82 11.73
C PRO A 290 -13.31 2.25 12.84
#